data_a0d07435cbf8d318802edc8b68d72077
#
_entry.id   a0d07435cbf8d318802edc8b68d72077
#
_cell.length_a   1.000
_cell.length_b   1.000
_cell.length_c   1.000
_cell.angle_alpha   90.00
_cell.angle_beta   90.00
_cell.angle_gamma   90.00
#
_symmetry.space_group_name_H-M   'P 1'
#
loop_
_entity.id
_entity.type
_entity.pdbx_description
1 polymer ?
#
loop_
_entity_poly.entity_id
_entity_poly.type
_entity_poly.pdbx_seq_one_letter_code
_entity_poly.pdbx_strand_id
1 'polypeptide(L)'
;MSNTNRNTKLFPISLLIIFILVFISSTMLAEKEDGIGEIQGKLDDISEEEIRILESLFIQAQEIEELEREKQRITEDMDIMKKGTQNLEELIHKETTDYKNKLELLEQILKSYQRMGPSTYIEIILDSDSITNFLRRVNTLRDLTKNTGELLESIDESREKLSMEKSKLDEKLESMKQKEKELQKNLSKKLELAKEMEEYLSSLEGDRAHYQERLDNIVEMMNRIGIMISDITEEFTHIIEEGNLPEDGVKLRFASGGVRGTIDEEVFNSIIQSNSNLPEIILHFNSNNVEMEMPQANLVLIGDFFVIDGHTIKFQVEEGRLYTILLTKETIEDFFKGGYFTFNLEPLIGRNTLESVETKKGYIELIV
;
A
#
# COMPACT_ATOMS: atom_id res chain seq x y z
N MET A 1 -29.07 1.15 -48.80
CA MET A 1 -27.87 0.32 -48.84
C MET A 1 -26.67 1.24 -48.84
N SER A 2 -26.06 1.42 -47.72
CA SER A 2 -24.66 1.84 -47.58
C SER A 2 -24.31 1.73 -46.09
N ASN A 3 -23.67 0.64 -45.73
CA ASN A 3 -23.11 0.37 -44.41
C ASN A 3 -21.71 0.97 -44.40
N THR A 4 -21.48 2.05 -43.68
CA THR A 4 -20.16 2.63 -43.50
C THR A 4 -19.59 2.16 -42.15
N ASN A 5 -18.61 1.30 -42.25
CA ASN A 5 -17.73 0.80 -41.21
C ASN A 5 -17.12 1.96 -40.44
N ARG A 6 -17.36 1.99 -39.09
CA ARG A 6 -16.89 2.99 -38.16
C ARG A 6 -16.00 2.37 -37.05
N ASN A 7 -15.16 1.40 -37.40
CA ASN A 7 -14.41 0.60 -36.41
C ASN A 7 -12.88 0.56 -36.62
N THR A 8 -12.23 1.60 -37.12
CA THR A 8 -10.78 1.54 -37.40
C THR A 8 -9.91 2.55 -36.67
N LYS A 9 -10.40 3.25 -35.65
CA LYS A 9 -9.56 4.26 -34.91
C LYS A 9 -9.23 3.93 -33.45
N LEU A 10 -9.70 2.79 -32.91
CA LEU A 10 -9.39 2.39 -31.53
C LEU A 10 -8.20 1.42 -31.42
N PHE A 11 -7.66 0.95 -32.53
CA PHE A 11 -6.59 -0.04 -32.58
C PHE A 11 -5.19 0.47 -32.17
N PRO A 12 -4.77 1.73 -32.46
CA PRO A 12 -3.42 2.18 -32.11
C PRO A 12 -3.25 2.50 -30.62
N ILE A 13 -4.31 2.96 -29.95
CA ILE A 13 -4.24 3.31 -28.50
C ILE A 13 -4.15 2.06 -27.63
N SER A 14 -4.87 1.00 -27.98
CA SER A 14 -4.77 -0.28 -27.26
C SER A 14 -3.43 -0.97 -27.48
N LEU A 15 -2.78 -0.75 -28.63
CA LEU A 15 -1.47 -1.33 -28.92
C LEU A 15 -0.34 -0.63 -28.16
N LEU A 16 -0.43 0.69 -27.95
CA LEU A 16 0.52 1.46 -27.16
C LEU A 16 0.44 1.08 -25.68
N ILE A 17 -0.76 0.92 -25.14
CA ILE A 17 -1.00 0.48 -23.75
C ILE A 17 -0.55 -0.97 -23.55
N ILE A 18 -0.76 -1.86 -24.52
CA ILE A 18 -0.29 -3.25 -24.49
C ILE A 18 1.24 -3.30 -24.61
N PHE A 19 1.88 -2.40 -25.34
CA PHE A 19 3.33 -2.34 -25.48
C PHE A 19 4.01 -1.96 -24.15
N ILE A 20 3.48 -0.99 -23.41
CA ILE A 20 3.95 -0.63 -22.05
C ILE A 20 3.71 -1.79 -21.07
N LEU A 21 2.59 -2.53 -21.17
CA LEU A 21 2.27 -3.68 -20.30
C LEU A 21 3.08 -4.96 -20.61
N VAL A 22 3.51 -5.17 -21.84
CA VAL A 22 4.27 -6.36 -22.25
C VAL A 22 5.74 -6.27 -21.80
N PHE A 23 6.30 -5.05 -21.61
CA PHE A 23 7.66 -4.89 -21.13
C PHE A 23 7.83 -5.15 -19.63
N ILE A 24 6.77 -5.06 -18.83
CA ILE A 24 6.81 -5.38 -17.39
C ILE A 24 6.92 -6.90 -17.12
N SER A 25 6.71 -7.76 -18.14
CA SER A 25 6.62 -9.21 -17.96
C SER A 25 7.81 -10.00 -18.50
N SER A 26 8.87 -9.36 -18.99
CA SER A 26 9.98 -10.08 -19.64
C SER A 26 11.20 -10.27 -18.75
N THR A 27 11.20 -11.43 -18.12
CA THR A 27 12.34 -12.32 -17.83
C THR A 27 13.62 -11.73 -17.22
N MET A 28 13.77 -12.00 -15.92
CA MET A 28 15.07 -12.21 -15.28
C MET A 28 15.95 -13.12 -16.13
N LEU A 29 17.06 -12.59 -16.63
CA LEU A 29 18.28 -13.34 -16.86
C LEU A 29 19.46 -12.41 -16.63
N ALA A 30 20.33 -12.84 -15.74
CA ALA A 30 21.48 -12.16 -15.23
C ALA A 30 22.43 -11.71 -16.35
N GLU A 31 22.56 -10.38 -16.50
CA GLU A 31 23.77 -9.79 -17.05
C GLU A 31 24.09 -8.59 -16.13
N LYS A 32 25.01 -8.85 -15.20
CA LYS A 32 25.44 -7.93 -14.17
C LYS A 32 26.36 -6.85 -14.79
N GLU A 33 26.17 -5.63 -14.39
CA GLU A 33 27.09 -4.47 -14.41
C GLU A 33 27.20 -3.58 -15.65
N ASP A 34 27.00 -4.03 -16.90
CA ASP A 34 27.22 -3.15 -18.08
C ASP A 34 25.97 -2.36 -18.53
N GLY A 35 24.82 -2.68 -17.99
CA GLY A 35 23.55 -2.19 -18.55
C GLY A 35 23.23 -0.72 -18.29
N ILE A 36 23.57 -0.15 -17.13
CA ILE A 36 23.32 1.27 -16.81
C ILE A 36 24.24 2.15 -17.64
N GLY A 37 25.53 1.83 -17.74
CA GLY A 37 26.49 2.56 -18.54
C GLY A 37 26.16 2.58 -20.05
N GLU A 38 25.59 1.51 -20.60
CA GLU A 38 25.15 1.48 -21.99
C GLU A 38 23.96 2.38 -22.25
N ILE A 39 22.98 2.40 -21.35
CA ILE A 39 21.81 3.28 -21.45
C ILE A 39 22.23 4.74 -21.21
N GLN A 40 23.11 4.98 -20.24
CA GLN A 40 23.68 6.29 -19.97
C GLN A 40 24.34 6.88 -21.22
N GLY A 41 25.19 6.12 -21.92
CA GLY A 41 25.80 6.57 -23.16
C GLY A 41 24.81 6.93 -24.28
N LYS A 42 23.61 6.34 -24.26
CA LYS A 42 22.52 6.70 -25.18
C LYS A 42 21.80 7.99 -24.75
N LEU A 43 21.92 8.40 -23.51
CA LEU A 43 21.27 9.59 -22.94
C LEU A 43 22.21 10.81 -22.81
N ASP A 44 23.53 10.63 -22.88
CA ASP A 44 24.53 11.69 -22.69
C ASP A 44 24.56 12.79 -23.78
N ASP A 45 24.01 12.50 -24.98
CA ASP A 45 23.97 13.44 -26.11
C ASP A 45 22.62 14.20 -26.22
N ILE A 46 21.93 14.44 -25.12
CA ILE A 46 20.60 15.06 -25.10
C ILE A 46 20.74 16.59 -24.96
N SER A 47 20.12 17.35 -25.88
CA SER A 47 20.06 18.81 -25.79
C SER A 47 19.09 19.26 -24.65
N GLU A 48 19.28 20.51 -24.15
CA GLU A 48 18.37 21.07 -23.13
C GLU A 48 16.90 21.15 -23.58
N GLU A 49 16.64 21.25 -24.87
CA GLU A 49 15.29 21.26 -25.43
C GLU A 49 14.67 19.86 -25.42
N GLU A 50 15.45 18.84 -25.78
CA GLU A 50 15.06 17.43 -25.70
C GLU A 50 14.81 17.01 -24.26
N ILE A 51 15.62 17.45 -23.30
CA ILE A 51 15.40 17.17 -21.87
C ILE A 51 14.01 17.66 -21.45
N ARG A 52 13.62 18.89 -21.80
CA ARG A 52 12.30 19.43 -21.43
C ARG A 52 11.15 18.65 -22.05
N ILE A 53 11.31 18.20 -23.29
CA ILE A 53 10.30 17.35 -23.96
C ILE A 53 10.20 16.00 -23.25
N LEU A 54 11.33 15.36 -22.99
CA LEU A 54 11.39 14.07 -22.29
C LEU A 54 10.85 14.15 -20.86
N GLU A 55 11.15 15.23 -20.14
CA GLU A 55 10.61 15.49 -18.80
C GLU A 55 9.08 15.55 -18.82
N SER A 56 8.49 16.29 -19.77
CA SER A 56 7.03 16.37 -19.89
C SER A 56 6.41 15.01 -20.23
N LEU A 57 6.99 14.27 -21.18
CA LEU A 57 6.52 12.94 -21.58
C LEU A 57 6.67 11.93 -20.44
N PHE A 58 7.77 12.01 -19.71
CA PHE A 58 8.05 11.11 -18.59
C PHE A 58 7.09 11.32 -17.42
N ILE A 59 6.83 12.58 -17.04
CA ILE A 59 5.84 12.90 -15.99
C ILE A 59 4.45 12.36 -16.38
N GLN A 60 4.03 12.55 -17.63
CA GLN A 60 2.76 12.02 -18.11
C GLN A 60 2.73 10.48 -18.10
N ALA A 61 3.83 9.84 -18.48
CA ALA A 61 3.94 8.38 -18.45
C ALA A 61 3.85 7.84 -17.01
N GLN A 62 4.54 8.45 -16.06
CA GLN A 62 4.46 8.11 -14.64
C GLN A 62 3.04 8.25 -14.10
N GLU A 63 2.36 9.37 -14.41
CA GLU A 63 0.98 9.58 -13.95
C GLU A 63 -0.01 8.56 -14.55
N ILE A 64 0.19 8.17 -15.80
CA ILE A 64 -0.59 7.10 -16.45
C ILE A 64 -0.36 5.75 -15.74
N GLU A 65 0.87 5.43 -15.41
CA GLU A 65 1.22 4.18 -14.72
C GLU A 65 0.66 4.14 -13.30
N GLU A 66 0.75 5.25 -12.56
CA GLU A 66 0.15 5.39 -11.22
C GLU A 66 -1.35 5.17 -11.27
N LEU A 67 -2.06 5.79 -12.21
CA LEU A 67 -3.50 5.59 -12.40
C LEU A 67 -3.84 4.13 -12.76
N GLU A 68 -2.99 3.41 -13.47
CA GLU A 68 -3.20 1.98 -13.75
C GLU A 68 -3.02 1.12 -12.49
N ARG A 69 -2.00 1.41 -11.68
CA ARG A 69 -1.79 0.74 -10.39
C ARG A 69 -2.95 1.01 -9.42
N GLU A 70 -3.40 2.26 -9.35
CA GLU A 70 -4.55 2.64 -8.52
C GLU A 70 -5.83 1.93 -8.99
N LYS A 71 -6.06 1.85 -10.29
CA LYS A 71 -7.16 1.08 -10.88
C LYS A 71 -7.10 -0.39 -10.44
N GLN A 72 -5.93 -1.01 -10.52
CA GLN A 72 -5.76 -2.41 -10.11
C GLN A 72 -6.08 -2.57 -8.61
N ARG A 73 -5.55 -1.71 -7.76
CA ARG A 73 -5.81 -1.72 -6.31
C ARG A 73 -7.31 -1.56 -6.01
N ILE A 74 -7.98 -0.58 -6.63
CA ILE A 74 -9.42 -0.39 -6.45
C ILE A 74 -10.20 -1.62 -6.92
N THR A 75 -9.79 -2.24 -8.03
CA THR A 75 -10.47 -3.43 -8.57
C THR A 75 -10.33 -4.62 -7.61
N GLU A 76 -9.15 -4.85 -7.05
CA GLU A 76 -8.90 -5.90 -6.05
C GLU A 76 -9.72 -5.66 -4.77
N ASP A 77 -9.73 -4.42 -4.27
CA ASP A 77 -10.54 -4.01 -3.12
C ASP A 77 -12.03 -4.27 -3.37
N MET A 78 -12.53 -3.91 -4.55
CA MET A 78 -13.92 -4.14 -4.93
C MET A 78 -14.27 -5.63 -4.99
N ASP A 79 -13.39 -6.48 -5.47
CA ASP A 79 -13.60 -7.94 -5.48
C ASP A 79 -13.66 -8.53 -4.07
N ILE A 80 -12.78 -8.07 -3.16
CA ILE A 80 -12.83 -8.44 -1.74
C ILE A 80 -14.14 -7.98 -1.10
N MET A 81 -14.53 -6.74 -1.36
CA MET A 81 -15.78 -6.17 -0.83
C MET A 81 -16.99 -6.92 -1.35
N LYS A 82 -17.01 -7.27 -2.64
CA LYS A 82 -18.09 -8.04 -3.28
C LYS A 82 -18.28 -9.42 -2.63
N LYS A 83 -17.18 -10.16 -2.42
CA LYS A 83 -17.22 -11.44 -1.70
C LYS A 83 -17.75 -11.26 -0.27
N GLY A 84 -17.27 -10.23 0.43
CA GLY A 84 -17.75 -9.93 1.76
C GLY A 84 -19.22 -9.52 1.82
N THR A 85 -19.74 -8.87 0.78
CA THR A 85 -21.17 -8.51 0.65
C THR A 85 -22.02 -9.77 0.43
N GLN A 86 -21.59 -10.66 -0.46
CA GLN A 86 -22.28 -11.94 -0.69
C GLN A 86 -22.37 -12.78 0.59
N ASN A 87 -21.27 -12.93 1.34
CA ASN A 87 -21.27 -13.66 2.61
C ASN A 87 -22.23 -13.02 3.63
N LEU A 88 -22.30 -11.69 3.65
CA LEU A 88 -23.20 -10.96 4.55
C LEU A 88 -24.67 -11.11 4.15
N GLU A 89 -24.98 -11.13 2.86
CA GLU A 89 -26.32 -11.42 2.33
C GLU A 89 -26.79 -12.83 2.71
N GLU A 90 -25.90 -13.84 2.59
CA GLU A 90 -26.20 -15.21 3.00
C GLU A 90 -26.47 -15.30 4.51
N LEU A 91 -25.67 -14.60 5.33
CA LEU A 91 -25.85 -14.52 6.77
C LEU A 91 -27.19 -13.88 7.14
N ILE A 92 -27.53 -12.75 6.49
CA ILE A 92 -28.82 -12.06 6.65
C ILE A 92 -29.98 -12.97 6.26
N HIS A 93 -29.85 -13.71 5.17
CA HIS A 93 -30.89 -14.65 4.74
C HIS A 93 -31.11 -15.75 5.75
N LYS A 94 -30.05 -16.36 6.27
CA LYS A 94 -30.11 -17.37 7.33
C LYS A 94 -30.77 -16.83 8.61
N GLU A 95 -30.28 -15.70 9.09
CA GLU A 95 -30.81 -15.07 10.31
C GLU A 95 -32.29 -14.65 10.15
N THR A 96 -32.66 -14.17 8.94
CA THR A 96 -34.05 -13.83 8.62
C THR A 96 -34.96 -15.08 8.70
N THR A 97 -34.46 -16.22 8.23
CA THR A 97 -35.20 -17.50 8.29
C THR A 97 -35.36 -17.95 9.74
N ASP A 98 -34.28 -17.93 10.52
CA ASP A 98 -34.29 -18.30 11.94
C ASP A 98 -35.23 -17.38 12.75
N TYR A 99 -35.18 -16.06 12.49
CA TYR A 99 -36.11 -15.12 13.12
C TYR A 99 -37.60 -15.41 12.81
N LYS A 100 -37.90 -15.70 11.53
CA LYS A 100 -39.26 -16.09 11.12
C LYS A 100 -39.73 -17.38 11.81
N ASN A 101 -38.91 -18.41 11.88
CA ASN A 101 -39.22 -19.66 12.54
C ASN A 101 -39.53 -19.46 14.03
N LYS A 102 -38.76 -18.59 14.72
CA LYS A 102 -38.99 -18.22 16.12
C LYS A 102 -40.33 -17.48 16.28
N LEU A 103 -40.67 -16.57 15.38
CA LEU A 103 -41.95 -15.86 15.38
C LEU A 103 -43.13 -16.83 15.15
N GLU A 104 -43.01 -17.78 14.23
CA GLU A 104 -44.03 -18.80 13.99
C GLU A 104 -44.24 -19.69 15.23
N LEU A 105 -43.17 -20.09 15.90
CA LEU A 105 -43.23 -20.84 17.15
C LEU A 105 -43.94 -20.03 18.25
N LEU A 106 -43.60 -18.76 18.41
CA LEU A 106 -44.27 -17.85 19.35
C LEU A 106 -45.76 -17.73 19.04
N GLU A 107 -46.11 -17.56 17.76
CA GLU A 107 -47.50 -17.48 17.31
C GLU A 107 -48.29 -18.76 17.70
N GLN A 108 -47.70 -19.95 17.51
CA GLN A 108 -48.31 -21.22 17.88
C GLN A 108 -48.54 -21.29 19.39
N ILE A 109 -47.57 -20.89 20.19
CA ILE A 109 -47.69 -20.82 21.65
C ILE A 109 -48.83 -19.88 22.05
N LEU A 110 -48.87 -18.65 21.51
CA LEU A 110 -49.90 -17.67 21.80
C LEU A 110 -51.30 -18.13 21.37
N LYS A 111 -51.45 -18.78 20.22
CA LYS A 111 -52.71 -19.40 19.79
C LYS A 111 -53.16 -20.50 20.75
N SER A 112 -52.24 -21.31 21.26
CA SER A 112 -52.53 -22.31 22.27
C SER A 112 -53.01 -21.68 23.57
N TYR A 113 -52.33 -20.63 24.06
CA TYR A 113 -52.77 -19.86 25.23
C TYR A 113 -54.15 -19.26 25.05
N GLN A 114 -54.42 -18.66 23.87
CA GLN A 114 -55.73 -18.06 23.59
C GLN A 114 -56.88 -19.10 23.55
N ARG A 115 -56.61 -20.28 23.00
CA ARG A 115 -57.63 -21.35 22.91
C ARG A 115 -57.98 -21.98 24.25
N MET A 116 -56.99 -22.20 25.11
CA MET A 116 -57.19 -22.81 26.41
C MET A 116 -57.71 -21.84 27.46
N GLY A 117 -57.35 -20.56 27.37
CA GLY A 117 -57.68 -19.54 28.35
C GLY A 117 -56.88 -19.70 29.68
N PRO A 118 -56.71 -18.61 30.44
CA PRO A 118 -55.94 -18.65 31.69
C PRO A 118 -56.56 -19.55 32.77
N SER A 119 -57.90 -19.66 32.83
CA SER A 119 -58.61 -20.48 33.77
C SER A 119 -58.37 -22.00 33.59
N THR A 120 -58.20 -22.43 32.31
CA THR A 120 -57.97 -23.84 31.98
C THR A 120 -56.69 -24.39 32.55
N TYR A 121 -55.61 -23.54 32.52
CA TYR A 121 -54.34 -23.97 33.11
C TYR A 121 -54.40 -24.13 34.62
N ILE A 122 -55.13 -23.27 35.30
CA ILE A 122 -55.36 -23.39 36.74
C ILE A 122 -56.23 -24.59 37.03
N GLU A 123 -57.28 -24.83 36.27
CA GLU A 123 -58.15 -25.96 36.36
C GLU A 123 -57.43 -27.30 36.17
N ILE A 124 -56.59 -27.40 35.12
CA ILE A 124 -55.71 -28.57 34.86
C ILE A 124 -54.81 -28.88 36.06
N ILE A 125 -54.25 -27.85 36.71
CA ILE A 125 -53.34 -28.01 37.84
C ILE A 125 -54.13 -28.47 39.06
N LEU A 126 -55.26 -27.86 39.31
CA LEU A 126 -56.10 -28.19 40.49
C LEU A 126 -56.81 -29.52 40.37
N ASP A 127 -57.13 -29.97 39.16
CA ASP A 127 -57.76 -31.30 38.88
C ASP A 127 -56.68 -32.42 38.86
N SER A 128 -55.90 -32.49 39.91
CA SER A 128 -54.78 -33.44 40.05
C SER A 128 -55.20 -34.56 41.07
N ASP A 129 -55.06 -35.82 40.66
CA ASP A 129 -55.39 -36.98 41.43
C ASP A 129 -54.45 -37.25 42.62
N SER A 130 -53.27 -36.60 42.63
CA SER A 130 -52.26 -36.76 43.66
C SER A 130 -51.30 -35.52 43.74
N ILE A 131 -50.69 -35.34 44.90
CA ILE A 131 -49.66 -34.29 45.13
C ILE A 131 -48.51 -34.39 44.12
N THR A 132 -48.11 -35.61 43.76
CA THR A 132 -47.06 -35.88 42.78
C THR A 132 -47.44 -35.35 41.38
N ASN A 133 -48.72 -35.64 40.97
CA ASN A 133 -49.25 -35.16 39.70
C ASN A 133 -49.43 -33.63 39.71
N PHE A 134 -49.85 -33.04 40.79
CA PHE A 134 -49.92 -31.59 41.00
C PHE A 134 -48.59 -30.94 40.84
N LEU A 135 -47.56 -31.40 41.56
CA LEU A 135 -46.20 -30.85 41.45
C LEU A 135 -45.63 -31.00 40.02
N ARG A 136 -45.93 -32.13 39.36
CA ARG A 136 -45.50 -32.31 37.96
C ARG A 136 -46.14 -31.29 37.02
N ARG A 137 -47.41 -31.03 37.13
CA ARG A 137 -48.17 -30.08 36.32
C ARG A 137 -47.69 -28.61 36.58
N VAL A 138 -47.44 -28.25 37.85
CA VAL A 138 -46.86 -26.96 38.23
C VAL A 138 -45.49 -26.80 37.62
N ASN A 139 -44.61 -27.79 37.69
CA ASN A 139 -43.28 -27.73 37.07
C ASN A 139 -43.40 -27.59 35.54
N THR A 140 -44.29 -28.35 34.89
CA THR A 140 -44.51 -28.22 33.42
C THR A 140 -44.95 -26.80 33.04
N LEU A 141 -45.86 -26.18 33.82
CA LEU A 141 -46.28 -24.81 33.57
C LEU A 141 -45.12 -23.80 33.78
N ARG A 142 -44.34 -24.03 34.84
CA ARG A 142 -43.14 -23.22 35.09
C ARG A 142 -42.12 -23.31 33.93
N ASP A 143 -41.86 -24.54 33.46
CA ASP A 143 -40.93 -24.77 32.35
C ASP A 143 -41.48 -24.15 31.06
N LEU A 144 -42.77 -24.26 30.79
CA LEU A 144 -43.40 -23.60 29.64
C LEU A 144 -43.26 -22.09 29.69
N THR A 145 -43.48 -21.48 30.85
CA THR A 145 -43.34 -20.02 31.04
C THR A 145 -41.88 -19.58 30.85
N LYS A 146 -40.92 -20.33 31.41
CA LYS A 146 -39.50 -20.07 31.27
C LYS A 146 -39.08 -20.18 29.82
N ASN A 147 -39.42 -21.27 29.13
CA ASN A 147 -39.06 -21.48 27.71
C ASN A 147 -39.69 -20.41 26.80
N THR A 148 -40.89 -19.94 27.11
CA THR A 148 -41.53 -18.84 26.37
C THR A 148 -40.79 -17.53 26.59
N GLY A 149 -40.30 -17.25 27.82
CA GLY A 149 -39.45 -16.10 28.13
C GLY A 149 -38.13 -16.14 27.37
N GLU A 150 -37.43 -17.27 27.37
CA GLU A 150 -36.20 -17.50 26.63
C GLU A 150 -36.41 -17.36 25.10
N LEU A 151 -37.56 -17.80 24.58
CA LEU A 151 -37.90 -17.59 23.15
C LEU A 151 -38.08 -16.13 22.82
N LEU A 152 -38.75 -15.33 23.66
CA LEU A 152 -38.94 -13.91 23.48
C LEU A 152 -37.59 -13.16 23.48
N GLU A 153 -36.71 -13.47 24.43
CA GLU A 153 -35.34 -12.92 24.47
C GLU A 153 -34.58 -13.28 23.21
N SER A 154 -34.62 -14.55 22.78
CA SER A 154 -33.96 -14.99 21.53
C SER A 154 -34.52 -14.33 20.26
N ILE A 155 -35.81 -13.95 20.25
CA ILE A 155 -36.41 -13.19 19.16
C ILE A 155 -35.85 -11.74 19.11
N ASP A 156 -35.74 -11.09 20.28
CA ASP A 156 -35.21 -9.74 20.38
C ASP A 156 -33.72 -9.73 19.97
N GLU A 157 -32.92 -10.66 20.45
CA GLU A 157 -31.51 -10.82 20.04
C GLU A 157 -31.37 -11.02 18.51
N SER A 158 -32.21 -11.90 17.93
CA SER A 158 -32.19 -12.11 16.47
C SER A 158 -32.59 -10.85 15.70
N ARG A 159 -33.55 -10.09 16.22
CA ARG A 159 -33.96 -8.81 15.60
C ARG A 159 -32.85 -7.78 15.63
N GLU A 160 -32.17 -7.62 16.77
CA GLU A 160 -31.04 -6.69 16.90
C GLU A 160 -29.87 -7.08 15.98
N LYS A 161 -29.51 -8.37 15.99
CA LYS A 161 -28.47 -8.92 15.12
C LYS A 161 -28.79 -8.68 13.65
N LEU A 162 -30.01 -8.98 13.22
CA LEU A 162 -30.46 -8.78 11.85
C LEU A 162 -30.40 -7.28 11.45
N SER A 163 -30.75 -6.38 12.37
CA SER A 163 -30.66 -4.94 12.14
C SER A 163 -29.22 -4.48 11.96
N MET A 164 -28.30 -4.96 12.82
CA MET A 164 -26.87 -4.65 12.71
C MET A 164 -26.26 -5.19 11.41
N GLU A 165 -26.59 -6.42 11.03
CA GLU A 165 -26.06 -7.01 9.79
C GLU A 165 -26.56 -6.28 8.54
N LYS A 166 -27.81 -5.82 8.53
CA LYS A 166 -28.35 -4.98 7.45
C LYS A 166 -27.65 -3.63 7.37
N SER A 167 -27.40 -2.98 8.51
CA SER A 167 -26.67 -1.71 8.54
C SER A 167 -25.24 -1.88 7.97
N LYS A 168 -24.54 -2.93 8.34
CA LYS A 168 -23.21 -3.26 7.80
C LYS A 168 -23.24 -3.50 6.28
N LEU A 169 -24.32 -4.15 5.80
CA LEU A 169 -24.49 -4.37 4.36
C LEU A 169 -24.65 -3.05 3.62
N ASP A 170 -25.51 -2.15 4.14
CA ASP A 170 -25.77 -0.84 3.54
C ASP A 170 -24.48 0.02 3.50
N GLU A 171 -23.71 0.04 4.59
CA GLU A 171 -22.41 0.73 4.66
C GLU A 171 -21.42 0.18 3.62
N LYS A 172 -21.37 -1.15 3.49
CA LYS A 172 -20.50 -1.81 2.52
C LYS A 172 -20.88 -1.49 1.07
N LEU A 173 -22.17 -1.51 0.77
CA LEU A 173 -22.70 -1.16 -0.56
C LEU A 173 -22.41 0.31 -0.93
N GLU A 174 -22.56 1.24 0.02
CA GLU A 174 -22.22 2.65 -0.22
C GLU A 174 -20.71 2.84 -0.44
N SER A 175 -19.87 2.14 0.34
CA SER A 175 -18.41 2.16 0.14
C SER A 175 -18.01 1.62 -1.23
N MET A 176 -18.63 0.53 -1.70
CA MET A 176 -18.40 -0.01 -3.05
C MET A 176 -18.77 1.01 -4.13
N LYS A 177 -19.90 1.68 -3.97
CA LYS A 177 -20.34 2.70 -4.92
C LYS A 177 -19.39 3.93 -4.98
N GLN A 178 -18.79 4.30 -3.86
CA GLN A 178 -17.77 5.34 -3.81
C GLN A 178 -16.49 4.90 -4.56
N LYS A 179 -16.03 3.68 -4.32
CA LYS A 179 -14.88 3.09 -5.03
C LYS A 179 -15.12 2.98 -6.54
N GLU A 180 -16.33 2.61 -6.97
CA GLU A 180 -16.68 2.57 -8.39
C GLU A 180 -16.60 3.96 -9.05
N LYS A 181 -17.07 5.01 -8.35
CA LYS A 181 -16.95 6.38 -8.84
C LYS A 181 -15.49 6.84 -8.93
N GLU A 182 -14.68 6.49 -7.94
CA GLU A 182 -13.25 6.76 -7.93
C GLU A 182 -12.56 6.09 -9.12
N LEU A 183 -12.84 4.81 -9.34
CA LEU A 183 -12.34 4.06 -10.49
C LEU A 183 -12.72 4.71 -11.81
N GLN A 184 -13.98 5.11 -11.99
CA GLN A 184 -14.44 5.78 -13.21
C GLN A 184 -13.72 7.11 -13.44
N LYS A 185 -13.51 7.90 -12.36
CA LYS A 185 -12.75 9.16 -12.43
C LYS A 185 -11.31 8.93 -12.87
N ASN A 186 -10.63 7.94 -12.27
CA ASN A 186 -9.24 7.61 -12.58
C ASN A 186 -9.09 7.10 -14.01
N LEU A 187 -10.02 6.26 -14.48
CA LEU A 187 -10.04 5.81 -15.87
C LEU A 187 -10.22 6.96 -16.85
N SER A 188 -11.12 7.91 -16.55
CA SER A 188 -11.33 9.09 -17.40
C SER A 188 -10.06 9.96 -17.46
N LYS A 189 -9.42 10.22 -16.32
CA LYS A 189 -8.17 10.98 -16.26
C LYS A 189 -7.04 10.27 -17.03
N LYS A 190 -6.90 8.96 -16.86
CA LYS A 190 -5.91 8.17 -17.60
C LYS A 190 -6.10 8.28 -19.12
N LEU A 191 -7.35 8.19 -19.60
CA LEU A 191 -7.64 8.31 -21.03
C LEU A 191 -7.35 9.71 -21.56
N GLU A 192 -7.61 10.75 -20.78
CA GLU A 192 -7.28 12.14 -21.12
C GLU A 192 -5.78 12.34 -21.25
N LEU A 193 -5.01 11.94 -20.24
CA LEU A 193 -3.55 12.02 -20.25
C LEU A 193 -2.92 11.21 -21.39
N ALA A 194 -3.39 9.99 -21.63
CA ALA A 194 -2.91 9.18 -22.74
C ALA A 194 -3.16 9.83 -24.11
N LYS A 195 -4.29 10.53 -24.23
CA LYS A 195 -4.61 11.29 -25.43
C LYS A 195 -3.74 12.53 -25.59
N GLU A 196 -3.52 13.29 -24.53
CA GLU A 196 -2.63 14.45 -24.53
C GLU A 196 -1.19 14.07 -24.87
N MET A 197 -0.68 12.97 -24.30
CA MET A 197 0.63 12.43 -24.60
C MET A 197 0.75 12.03 -26.09
N GLU A 198 -0.25 11.36 -26.66
CA GLU A 198 -0.27 10.96 -28.07
C GLU A 198 -0.35 12.20 -29.01
N GLU A 199 -1.15 13.20 -28.65
CA GLU A 199 -1.23 14.46 -29.41
C GLU A 199 0.09 15.21 -29.36
N TYR A 200 0.77 15.23 -28.19
CA TYR A 200 2.08 15.87 -28.04
C TYR A 200 3.14 15.13 -28.86
N LEU A 201 3.27 13.82 -28.72
CA LEU A 201 4.17 13.01 -29.56
C LEU A 201 3.92 13.18 -31.06
N SER A 202 2.65 13.29 -31.46
CA SER A 202 2.29 13.51 -32.87
C SER A 202 2.65 14.89 -33.36
N SER A 203 2.77 15.90 -32.48
CA SER A 203 3.17 17.27 -32.83
C SER A 203 4.68 17.41 -33.09
N LEU A 204 5.48 16.45 -32.63
CA LEU A 204 6.95 16.45 -32.75
C LEU A 204 7.46 16.01 -34.13
N GLU A 205 6.67 16.16 -35.18
CA GLU A 205 6.90 15.93 -36.63
C GLU A 205 8.25 15.26 -36.99
N GLY A 206 8.24 13.94 -37.19
CA GLY A 206 9.43 13.20 -37.66
C GLY A 206 10.33 12.66 -36.53
N ASP A 207 10.33 13.26 -35.36
CA ASP A 207 11.17 12.86 -34.22
C ASP A 207 10.45 11.96 -33.20
N ARG A 208 9.18 11.61 -33.47
CA ARG A 208 8.36 10.77 -32.61
C ARG A 208 9.07 9.46 -32.19
N ALA A 209 9.67 8.78 -33.18
CA ALA A 209 10.35 7.51 -32.91
C ALA A 209 11.58 7.70 -32.01
N HIS A 210 12.30 8.81 -32.21
CA HIS A 210 13.44 9.20 -31.40
C HIS A 210 13.03 9.46 -29.94
N TYR A 211 12.01 10.30 -29.70
CA TYR A 211 11.54 10.58 -28.35
C TYR A 211 10.93 9.35 -27.67
N GLN A 212 10.25 8.49 -28.41
CA GLN A 212 9.74 7.23 -27.87
C GLN A 212 10.88 6.32 -27.41
N GLU A 213 11.93 6.14 -28.22
CA GLU A 213 13.11 5.35 -27.88
C GLU A 213 13.82 5.92 -26.63
N ARG A 214 13.96 7.25 -26.55
CA ARG A 214 14.56 7.92 -25.39
C ARG A 214 13.73 7.70 -24.12
N LEU A 215 12.41 7.82 -24.21
CA LEU A 215 11.48 7.57 -23.10
C LEU A 215 11.58 6.11 -22.62
N ASP A 216 11.62 5.17 -23.57
CA ASP A 216 11.75 3.74 -23.25
C ASP A 216 13.09 3.45 -22.53
N ASN A 217 14.18 4.10 -22.97
CA ASN A 217 15.48 4.00 -22.30
C ASN A 217 15.44 4.57 -20.86
N ILE A 218 14.76 5.70 -20.63
CA ILE A 218 14.59 6.27 -19.28
C ILE A 218 13.80 5.30 -18.39
N VAL A 219 12.70 4.71 -18.88
CA VAL A 219 11.90 3.73 -18.13
C VAL A 219 12.71 2.48 -17.82
N GLU A 220 13.50 1.97 -18.76
CA GLU A 220 14.41 0.83 -18.53
C GLU A 220 15.47 1.16 -17.47
N MET A 221 16.08 2.35 -17.54
CA MET A 221 17.03 2.82 -16.55
C MET A 221 16.41 2.88 -15.15
N MET A 222 15.18 3.39 -15.02
CA MET A 222 14.43 3.42 -13.76
C MET A 222 14.26 2.03 -13.14
N ASN A 223 13.89 1.05 -13.96
CA ASN A 223 13.75 -0.34 -13.50
C ASN A 223 15.08 -0.91 -13.01
N ARG A 224 16.19 -0.64 -13.72
CA ARG A 224 17.54 -1.07 -13.32
C ARG A 224 18.00 -0.38 -12.03
N ILE A 225 17.68 0.91 -11.87
CA ILE A 225 17.94 1.68 -10.64
C ILE A 225 17.19 1.03 -9.46
N GLY A 226 15.92 0.65 -9.62
CA GLY A 226 15.15 -0.03 -8.57
C GLY A 226 15.80 -1.35 -8.11
N ILE A 227 16.34 -2.15 -9.04
CA ILE A 227 17.08 -3.37 -8.73
C ILE A 227 18.40 -3.02 -8.01
N MET A 228 19.16 -2.08 -8.52
CA MET A 228 20.41 -1.61 -7.93
C MET A 228 20.21 -1.08 -6.50
N ILE A 229 19.16 -0.29 -6.25
CA ILE A 229 18.83 0.20 -4.89
C ILE A 229 18.50 -0.95 -3.95
N SER A 230 17.79 -1.98 -4.43
CA SER A 230 17.52 -3.18 -3.62
C SER A 230 18.81 -3.91 -3.23
N ASP A 231 19.74 -4.12 -4.18
CA ASP A 231 21.04 -4.74 -3.93
C ASP A 231 21.88 -3.89 -2.96
N ILE A 232 21.91 -2.58 -3.15
CA ILE A 232 22.59 -1.64 -2.27
C ILE A 232 22.02 -1.70 -0.86
N THR A 233 20.68 -1.80 -0.71
CA THR A 233 20.01 -1.85 0.60
C THR A 233 20.47 -3.08 1.41
N GLU A 234 20.60 -4.22 0.76
CA GLU A 234 21.10 -5.44 1.41
C GLU A 234 22.57 -5.25 1.86
N GLU A 235 23.42 -4.72 1.01
CA GLU A 235 24.83 -4.51 1.29
C GLU A 235 25.06 -3.45 2.39
N PHE A 236 24.28 -2.37 2.43
CA PHE A 236 24.38 -1.35 3.48
C PHE A 236 24.10 -1.89 4.89
N THR A 237 23.25 -2.90 5.01
CA THR A 237 22.96 -3.54 6.30
C THR A 237 24.21 -4.24 6.85
N HIS A 238 25.07 -4.75 5.99
CA HIS A 238 26.29 -5.46 6.37
C HIS A 238 27.52 -4.58 6.55
N ILE A 239 27.58 -3.39 5.92
CA ILE A 239 28.76 -2.50 5.97
C ILE A 239 29.24 -2.18 7.37
N ILE A 240 28.31 -1.95 8.31
CA ILE A 240 28.67 -1.57 9.69
C ILE A 240 28.91 -2.79 10.56
N GLU A 241 28.29 -3.93 10.27
CA GLU A 241 28.50 -5.19 11.00
C GLU A 241 29.91 -5.76 10.81
N GLU A 242 30.51 -5.54 9.64
CA GLU A 242 31.86 -6.03 9.32
C GLU A 242 33.01 -5.22 9.96
N GLY A 243 32.71 -4.16 10.73
CA GLY A 243 33.67 -3.50 11.61
C GLY A 243 34.75 -2.67 10.94
N ASN A 244 34.59 -2.27 9.68
CA ASN A 244 35.52 -1.40 8.93
C ASN A 244 35.40 0.09 9.25
N LEU A 245 34.88 0.41 10.45
CA LEU A 245 34.79 1.80 10.89
C LEU A 245 36.17 2.32 11.30
N PRO A 246 36.58 3.51 10.85
CA PRO A 246 37.79 4.15 11.35
C PRO A 246 37.72 4.34 12.86
N GLU A 247 38.82 4.02 13.59
CA GLU A 247 38.87 4.16 15.07
C GLU A 247 38.45 5.55 15.57
N ASP A 248 38.64 6.59 14.75
CA ASP A 248 38.24 7.99 15.03
C ASP A 248 36.96 8.44 14.31
N GLY A 249 36.17 7.49 13.75
CA GLY A 249 34.99 7.80 12.89
C GLY A 249 33.85 8.49 13.64
N VAL A 250 33.76 8.30 14.97
CA VAL A 250 32.75 8.96 15.80
C VAL A 250 33.43 9.81 16.87
N LYS A 251 33.13 11.09 16.86
CA LYS A 251 33.61 12.03 17.90
C LYS A 251 32.55 12.17 18.99
N LEU A 252 32.76 11.52 20.11
CA LEU A 252 31.85 11.58 21.26
C LEU A 252 32.11 12.82 22.10
N ARG A 253 31.07 13.57 22.46
CA ARG A 253 31.10 14.71 23.41
C ARG A 253 30.07 14.49 24.51
N PHE A 254 30.51 14.63 25.74
CA PHE A 254 29.64 14.61 26.92
C PHE A 254 29.09 16.02 27.16
N ALA A 255 27.79 16.20 27.08
CA ALA A 255 27.09 17.44 27.34
C ALA A 255 26.14 17.30 28.54
N SER A 256 25.65 18.39 29.09
CA SER A 256 24.74 18.40 30.24
C SER A 256 23.38 17.75 30.01
N GLY A 257 23.11 17.27 28.80
CA GLY A 257 21.86 16.60 28.39
C GLY A 257 22.04 15.20 27.79
N GLY A 258 23.21 14.57 27.94
CA GLY A 258 23.48 13.23 27.40
C GLY A 258 24.81 13.15 26.66
N VAL A 259 24.99 12.03 25.94
CA VAL A 259 26.16 11.83 25.09
C VAL A 259 25.77 12.24 23.68
N ARG A 260 26.58 13.07 23.03
CA ARG A 260 26.42 13.44 21.62
C ARG A 260 27.57 12.85 20.85
N GLY A 261 27.22 12.17 19.75
CA GLY A 261 28.18 11.68 18.76
C GLY A 261 28.10 12.51 17.48
N THR A 262 29.20 12.77 16.83
CA THR A 262 29.20 13.34 15.49
C THR A 262 29.94 12.42 14.53
N ILE A 263 29.38 12.24 13.33
CA ILE A 263 30.00 11.47 12.27
C ILE A 263 30.12 12.41 11.07
N ASP A 264 31.35 12.65 10.64
CA ASP A 264 31.62 13.53 9.51
C ASP A 264 31.23 12.84 8.17
N GLU A 265 30.81 13.63 7.18
CA GLU A 265 30.46 13.18 5.83
C GLU A 265 31.55 12.33 5.18
N GLU A 266 32.81 12.75 5.36
CA GLU A 266 33.99 12.05 4.83
C GLU A 266 34.11 10.62 5.39
N VAL A 267 33.67 10.39 6.64
CA VAL A 267 33.68 9.06 7.27
C VAL A 267 32.67 8.16 6.61
N PHE A 268 31.43 8.62 6.40
CA PHE A 268 30.41 7.87 5.68
C PHE A 268 30.85 7.51 4.27
N ASN A 269 31.35 8.49 3.52
CA ASN A 269 31.83 8.28 2.16
C ASN A 269 33.00 7.31 2.10
N SER A 270 33.93 7.37 3.09
CA SER A 270 35.05 6.42 3.14
C SER A 270 34.62 4.99 3.41
N ILE A 271 33.58 4.81 4.26
CA ILE A 271 32.99 3.48 4.55
C ILE A 271 32.35 2.91 3.26
N ILE A 272 31.54 3.70 2.59
CA ILE A 272 30.88 3.29 1.35
C ILE A 272 31.92 2.93 0.27
N GLN A 273 32.92 3.77 0.06
CA GLN A 273 33.97 3.55 -0.94
C GLN A 273 34.87 2.36 -0.63
N SER A 274 34.98 1.97 0.64
CA SER A 274 35.77 0.80 1.03
C SER A 274 35.12 -0.53 0.67
N ASN A 275 33.82 -0.55 0.38
CA ASN A 275 33.08 -1.73 -0.02
C ASN A 275 33.05 -1.83 -1.55
N SER A 276 33.73 -2.87 -2.08
CA SER A 276 33.83 -3.10 -3.53
C SER A 276 32.55 -3.60 -4.18
N ASN A 277 31.56 -3.99 -3.40
CA ASN A 277 30.28 -4.49 -3.90
C ASN A 277 29.26 -3.37 -4.13
N LEU A 278 29.55 -2.16 -3.63
CA LEU A 278 28.69 -1.01 -3.85
C LEU A 278 29.11 -0.23 -5.12
N PRO A 279 28.13 0.32 -5.86
CA PRO A 279 28.43 1.31 -6.88
C PRO A 279 28.98 2.58 -6.23
N GLU A 280 29.48 3.50 -7.05
CA GLU A 280 29.90 4.81 -6.56
C GLU A 280 28.70 5.57 -5.98
N ILE A 281 28.73 5.81 -4.68
CA ILE A 281 27.73 6.57 -3.94
C ILE A 281 28.47 7.66 -3.16
N ILE A 282 27.96 8.89 -3.27
CA ILE A 282 28.52 10.04 -2.59
C ILE A 282 27.40 10.66 -1.74
N LEU A 283 27.64 10.80 -0.44
CA LEU A 283 26.74 11.50 0.47
C LEU A 283 27.22 12.92 0.70
N HIS A 284 26.31 13.88 0.62
CA HIS A 284 26.54 15.26 0.99
C HIS A 284 25.58 15.67 2.10
N PHE A 285 26.16 16.06 3.26
CA PHE A 285 25.35 16.49 4.40
C PHE A 285 25.16 18.01 4.36
N ASN A 286 23.94 18.43 4.13
CA ASN A 286 23.54 19.83 4.16
C ASN A 286 22.97 20.19 5.55
N SER A 287 22.52 21.43 5.75
CA SER A 287 22.05 21.88 7.07
C SER A 287 20.78 21.19 7.54
N ASN A 288 19.95 20.66 6.66
CA ASN A 288 18.64 20.07 6.98
C ASN A 288 18.30 18.84 6.11
N ASN A 289 19.16 18.40 5.25
CA ASN A 289 18.95 17.22 4.43
C ASN A 289 20.28 16.54 4.07
N VAL A 290 20.16 15.31 3.62
CA VAL A 290 21.23 14.51 3.04
C VAL A 290 20.94 14.36 1.56
N GLU A 291 21.93 14.67 0.74
CA GLU A 291 21.90 14.42 -0.70
C GLU A 291 22.77 13.18 -0.97
N MET A 292 22.17 12.17 -1.57
CA MET A 292 22.85 10.94 -2.00
C MET A 292 22.96 10.97 -3.52
N GLU A 293 24.17 11.09 -4.00
CA GLU A 293 24.48 11.10 -5.42
C GLU A 293 24.98 9.73 -5.87
N MET A 294 24.45 9.24 -6.98
CA MET A 294 24.88 8.04 -7.69
C MET A 294 25.31 8.43 -9.11
N PRO A 295 26.57 8.83 -9.31
CA PRO A 295 27.03 9.41 -10.58
C PRO A 295 26.83 8.48 -11.77
N GLN A 296 27.06 7.18 -11.59
CA GLN A 296 26.90 6.17 -12.65
C GLN A 296 25.48 6.02 -13.15
N ALA A 297 24.49 6.39 -12.34
CA ALA A 297 23.07 6.35 -12.69
C ALA A 297 22.50 7.74 -13.00
N ASN A 298 23.28 8.81 -12.89
CA ASN A 298 22.80 10.20 -12.91
C ASN A 298 21.60 10.42 -11.98
N LEU A 299 21.62 9.74 -10.83
CA LEU A 299 20.55 9.75 -9.82
C LEU A 299 21.01 10.55 -8.61
N VAL A 300 20.17 11.47 -8.19
CA VAL A 300 20.32 12.23 -6.94
C VAL A 300 19.06 12.00 -6.09
N LEU A 301 19.26 11.52 -4.87
CA LEU A 301 18.19 11.33 -3.88
C LEU A 301 18.41 12.29 -2.72
N ILE A 302 17.39 13.02 -2.33
CA ILE A 302 17.43 13.99 -1.23
C ILE A 302 16.46 13.54 -0.16
N GLY A 303 16.93 13.51 1.09
CA GLY A 303 16.13 13.07 2.22
C GLY A 303 16.79 13.39 3.55
N ASP A 304 16.38 12.71 4.61
CA ASP A 304 16.98 12.85 5.93
C ASP A 304 17.07 11.52 6.65
N PHE A 305 17.85 11.47 7.74
CA PHE A 305 17.96 10.30 8.59
C PHE A 305 16.92 10.32 9.71
N PHE A 306 16.32 9.15 9.96
CA PHE A 306 15.37 8.95 11.06
C PHE A 306 15.76 7.73 11.89
N VAL A 307 15.61 7.84 13.20
CA VAL A 307 15.79 6.71 14.11
C VAL A 307 14.57 5.80 14.01
N ILE A 308 14.78 4.51 13.70
CA ILE A 308 13.71 3.50 13.61
C ILE A 308 13.65 2.58 14.82
N ASP A 309 14.80 2.37 15.46
CA ASP A 309 14.93 1.70 16.74
C ASP A 309 16.08 2.34 17.51
N GLY A 310 16.34 1.91 18.73
CA GLY A 310 17.37 2.55 19.58
C GLY A 310 18.81 2.47 19.05
N HIS A 311 19.07 1.84 17.91
CA HIS A 311 20.41 1.62 17.35
C HIS A 311 20.51 1.85 15.84
N THR A 312 19.39 1.91 15.15
CA THR A 312 19.35 1.97 13.68
C THR A 312 18.78 3.28 13.19
N ILE A 313 19.45 3.90 12.23
CA ILE A 313 18.93 5.03 11.47
C ILE A 313 18.55 4.56 10.06
N LYS A 314 17.53 5.21 9.51
CA LYS A 314 17.01 4.98 8.16
C LYS A 314 17.14 6.27 7.36
N PHE A 315 17.66 6.19 6.14
CA PHE A 315 17.57 7.28 5.18
C PHE A 315 16.18 7.25 4.51
N GLN A 316 15.43 8.32 4.71
CA GLN A 316 14.11 8.49 4.09
C GLN A 316 14.19 9.54 3.01
N VAL A 317 13.97 9.11 1.77
CA VAL A 317 14.01 9.98 0.60
C VAL A 317 12.73 10.80 0.50
N GLU A 318 12.87 12.10 0.28
CA GLU A 318 11.77 13.06 0.09
C GLU A 318 11.68 13.52 -1.37
N GLU A 319 12.83 13.69 -2.03
CA GLU A 319 12.94 14.08 -3.43
C GLU A 319 13.94 13.17 -4.14
N GLY A 320 13.72 12.98 -5.44
CA GLY A 320 14.64 12.26 -6.31
C GLY A 320 14.71 12.93 -7.69
N ARG A 321 15.90 12.90 -8.30
CA ARG A 321 16.12 13.39 -9.67
C ARG A 321 16.94 12.39 -10.44
N LEU A 322 16.46 12.06 -11.63
CA LEU A 322 17.21 11.28 -12.61
C LEU A 322 17.62 12.23 -13.73
N TYR A 323 18.93 12.45 -13.93
CA TYR A 323 19.44 13.60 -14.68
C TYR A 323 18.88 14.91 -14.07
N THR A 324 18.05 15.63 -14.83
CA THR A 324 17.34 16.84 -14.35
C THR A 324 15.85 16.59 -14.11
N ILE A 325 15.36 15.37 -14.41
CA ILE A 325 13.93 15.01 -14.32
C ILE A 325 13.58 14.72 -12.87
N LEU A 326 12.61 15.44 -12.34
CA LEU A 326 12.09 15.22 -11.00
C LEU A 326 11.28 13.91 -10.97
N LEU A 327 11.58 13.05 -9.98
CA LEU A 327 10.88 11.81 -9.78
C LEU A 327 9.60 12.03 -8.96
N THR A 328 8.53 11.31 -9.30
CA THR A 328 7.33 11.31 -8.46
C THR A 328 7.59 10.55 -7.15
N LYS A 329 6.77 10.84 -6.14
CA LYS A 329 6.88 10.16 -4.84
C LYS A 329 6.69 8.66 -4.97
N GLU A 330 5.76 8.24 -5.82
CA GLU A 330 5.45 6.84 -6.11
C GLU A 330 6.64 6.12 -6.75
N THR A 331 7.35 6.77 -7.66
CA THR A 331 8.57 6.24 -8.26
C THR A 331 9.67 6.05 -7.22
N ILE A 332 9.83 7.03 -6.32
CA ILE A 332 10.77 6.91 -5.21
C ILE A 332 10.38 5.74 -4.29
N GLU A 333 9.11 5.62 -3.93
CA GLU A 333 8.60 4.50 -3.13
C GLU A 333 8.83 3.14 -3.82
N ASP A 334 8.71 3.10 -5.15
CA ASP A 334 8.98 1.89 -5.95
C ASP A 334 10.45 1.46 -5.88
N PHE A 335 11.39 2.38 -5.88
CA PHE A 335 12.80 2.07 -5.71
C PHE A 335 13.09 1.37 -4.36
N PHE A 336 12.36 1.71 -3.33
CA PHE A 336 12.54 1.21 -1.97
C PHE A 336 11.60 0.06 -1.58
N LYS A 337 10.90 -0.55 -2.53
CA LYS A 337 10.05 -1.74 -2.26
C LYS A 337 10.82 -2.92 -1.68
N GLY A 338 12.09 -3.08 -2.03
CA GLY A 338 12.99 -4.11 -1.52
C GLY A 338 13.52 -3.83 -0.11
N GLY A 339 13.40 -2.61 0.40
CA GLY A 339 13.94 -2.16 1.68
C GLY A 339 14.39 -0.71 1.63
N TYR A 340 14.93 -0.23 2.74
CA TYR A 340 15.43 1.14 2.88
C TYR A 340 16.91 1.11 3.24
N PHE A 341 17.65 2.15 2.90
CA PHE A 341 19.01 2.32 3.40
C PHE A 341 18.98 2.50 4.92
N THR A 342 19.45 1.50 5.62
CA THR A 342 19.51 1.48 7.07
C THR A 342 20.97 1.31 7.54
N PHE A 343 21.31 1.98 8.62
CA PHE A 343 22.63 1.91 9.23
C PHE A 343 22.47 1.49 10.68
N ASN A 344 22.97 0.32 11.04
CA ASN A 344 23.03 -0.14 12.41
C ASN A 344 24.22 0.53 13.11
N LEU A 345 23.95 1.44 14.02
CA LEU A 345 24.96 2.19 14.76
C LEU A 345 25.36 1.52 16.10
N GLU A 346 24.82 0.33 16.42
CA GLU A 346 25.14 -0.39 17.67
C GLU A 346 26.66 -0.56 17.88
N PRO A 347 27.47 -0.90 16.85
CA PRO A 347 28.92 -1.00 17.01
C PRO A 347 29.59 0.32 17.44
N LEU A 348 28.96 1.46 17.15
CA LEU A 348 29.48 2.81 17.46
C LEU A 348 29.04 3.33 18.81
N ILE A 349 27.77 3.12 19.16
CA ILE A 349 27.16 3.66 20.38
C ILE A 349 27.14 2.65 21.54
N GLY A 350 27.46 1.38 21.25
CA GLY A 350 27.47 0.28 22.21
C GLY A 350 26.07 0.01 22.78
N ARG A 351 25.97 -0.06 24.12
CA ARG A 351 24.68 -0.34 24.80
C ARG A 351 23.81 0.91 25.00
N ASN A 352 24.24 2.05 24.51
CA ASN A 352 23.47 3.27 24.64
C ASN A 352 22.35 3.28 23.59
N THR A 353 21.27 4.00 23.87
CA THR A 353 20.11 4.08 22.98
C THR A 353 20.12 5.43 22.26
N LEU A 354 20.03 5.38 20.96
CA LEU A 354 19.93 6.56 20.10
C LEU A 354 18.53 7.19 20.26
N GLU A 355 18.48 8.43 20.72
CA GLU A 355 17.23 9.18 20.89
C GLU A 355 16.84 9.94 19.62
N SER A 356 17.82 10.58 18.95
CA SER A 356 17.58 11.30 17.71
C SER A 356 18.86 11.43 16.87
N VAL A 357 18.67 11.73 15.59
CA VAL A 357 19.71 12.08 14.64
C VAL A 357 19.37 13.43 14.02
N GLU A 358 20.34 14.31 13.89
CA GLU A 358 20.17 15.62 13.24
C GLU A 358 21.24 15.80 12.16
N THR A 359 20.82 16.15 10.95
CA THR A 359 21.72 16.45 9.84
C THR A 359 22.21 17.90 9.96
N LYS A 360 23.52 18.07 9.89
CA LYS A 360 24.21 19.36 9.90
C LYS A 360 25.14 19.43 8.69
N LYS A 361 25.54 20.62 8.32
CA LYS A 361 26.44 20.81 7.18
C LYS A 361 27.78 20.09 7.42
N GLY A 362 28.02 19.03 6.63
CA GLY A 362 29.24 18.23 6.64
C GLY A 362 29.28 17.13 7.71
N TYR A 363 28.26 16.95 8.55
CA TYR A 363 28.20 15.88 9.55
C TYR A 363 26.77 15.59 9.99
N ILE A 364 26.57 14.42 10.62
CA ILE A 364 25.37 14.14 11.41
C ILE A 364 25.69 14.19 12.91
N GLU A 365 24.74 14.68 13.70
CA GLU A 365 24.80 14.68 15.16
C GLU A 365 23.84 13.59 15.70
N LEU A 366 24.40 12.68 16.50
CA LEU A 366 23.67 11.60 17.17
C LEU A 366 23.44 12.03 18.63
N ILE A 367 22.22 11.94 19.11
CA ILE A 367 21.85 12.18 20.50
C ILE A 367 21.55 10.82 21.14
N VAL A 368 22.33 10.47 22.18
CA VAL A 368 22.33 9.16 22.83
C VAL A 368 22.03 9.29 24.30
#